data_15a26cf93313abdc7008786a031930a7
#
_entry.id   15a26cf93313abdc7008786a031930a7
#
_cell.length_a   1.000
_cell.length_b   1.000
_cell.length_c   1.000
_cell.angle_alpha   90.00
_cell.angle_beta   90.00
_cell.angle_gamma   90.00
#
_symmetry.space_group_name_H-M   'P 1'
#
loop_
_entity.id
_entity.type
_entity.pdbx_description
1 polymer ?
#
loop_
_entity_poly.entity_id
_entity_poly.type
_entity_poly.pdbx_seq_one_letter_code
_entity_poly.pdbx_strand_id
1 'polypeptide(L)'
;HGTSRRQRQMCIRDRNKRGYYSALVFSVLFLISIFAEFIANDKPIFVVFDSQIHFPVFEKISETYYGGEFETEADYKDPFVRDLINKKGFSVMPLIEYSYDTINYDLKVPSPSPPTFENLLGTDDQGRDVLARLIYGFRISVFFGLTLTILSSIIGIFAGGIQGFYGGKIDLFGQRFIEIWSGLPVLYLLIIISSFIEPSFWILLFIMLLFSWM
;
A
#
# COMPACT_ATOMS: atom_id res chain seq x y z
N HIS A 1 14.34 41.15 18.10
CA HIS A 1 14.34 39.73 18.57
C HIS A 1 13.59 38.75 17.63
N GLY A 2 12.89 39.19 16.58
CA GLY A 2 12.17 38.34 15.61
C GLY A 2 13.03 37.74 14.50
N THR A 3 14.15 38.35 14.15
CA THR A 3 15.05 37.91 13.06
C THR A 3 15.88 36.69 13.41
N SER A 4 16.23 36.50 14.67
CA SER A 4 17.08 35.40 15.13
C SER A 4 16.39 34.02 15.05
N ARG A 5 15.07 33.93 15.23
CA ARG A 5 14.33 32.65 15.09
C ARG A 5 14.20 32.22 13.62
N ARG A 6 13.91 33.13 12.70
CA ARG A 6 13.86 32.83 11.26
C ARG A 6 15.23 32.43 10.71
N GLN A 7 16.30 33.10 11.14
CA GLN A 7 17.65 32.74 10.74
C GLN A 7 18.08 31.35 11.29
N ARG A 8 17.71 30.97 12.53
CA ARG A 8 17.97 29.60 13.04
C ARG A 8 17.20 28.54 12.28
N GLN A 9 15.96 28.78 11.91
CA GLN A 9 15.16 27.83 11.13
C GLN A 9 15.69 27.68 9.69
N MET A 10 16.16 28.78 9.06
CA MET A 10 16.85 28.73 7.77
C MET A 10 18.16 27.92 7.85
N CYS A 11 18.97 28.15 8.86
CA CYS A 11 20.25 27.43 9.04
C CYS A 11 20.07 25.92 9.28
N ILE A 12 18.99 25.48 9.93
CA ILE A 12 18.71 24.05 10.14
C ILE A 12 18.28 23.40 8.81
N ARG A 13 17.48 24.06 8.02
CA ARG A 13 17.02 23.58 6.71
C ARG A 13 18.17 23.44 5.70
N ASP A 14 19.05 24.43 5.64
CA ASP A 14 20.20 24.44 4.71
C ASP A 14 21.33 23.48 5.13
N ARG A 15 21.38 23.13 6.40
CA ARG A 15 22.44 22.29 6.94
C ARG A 15 22.25 20.80 6.71
N ASN A 16 21.01 20.32 6.49
CA ASN A 16 20.71 18.90 6.25
C ASN A 16 20.15 18.64 4.85
N LYS A 17 20.93 18.97 3.83
CA LYS A 17 20.55 18.73 2.42
C LYS A 17 20.23 17.26 2.14
N ARG A 18 20.95 16.33 2.79
CA ARG A 18 20.72 14.89 2.64
C ARG A 18 19.31 14.49 3.12
N GLY A 19 18.89 14.97 4.29
CA GLY A 19 17.56 14.72 4.82
C GLY A 19 16.44 15.30 3.92
N TYR A 20 16.67 16.50 3.37
CA TYR A 20 15.73 17.11 2.44
C TYR A 20 15.56 16.31 1.16
N TYR A 21 16.67 15.91 0.52
CA TYR A 21 16.60 15.11 -0.71
C TYR A 21 16.01 13.71 -0.46
N SER A 22 16.34 13.08 0.67
CA SER A 22 15.75 11.79 1.05
C SER A 22 14.24 11.90 1.25
N ALA A 23 13.77 12.94 1.95
CA ALA A 23 12.34 13.18 2.14
C ALA A 23 11.64 13.48 0.82
N LEU A 24 12.28 14.25 -0.08
CA LEU A 24 11.74 14.55 -1.39
C LEU A 24 11.60 13.28 -2.23
N VAL A 25 12.65 12.44 -2.32
CA VAL A 25 12.60 11.17 -3.06
C VAL A 25 11.52 10.25 -2.50
N PHE A 26 11.48 10.10 -1.17
CA PHE A 26 10.44 9.30 -0.51
C PHE A 26 9.04 9.80 -0.83
N SER A 27 8.82 11.13 -0.75
CA SER A 27 7.52 11.74 -1.05
C SER A 27 7.10 11.54 -2.51
N VAL A 28 8.04 11.66 -3.45
CA VAL A 28 7.76 11.41 -4.88
C VAL A 28 7.39 9.95 -5.10
N LEU A 29 8.15 8.99 -4.54
CA LEU A 29 7.84 7.56 -4.64
C LEU A 29 6.48 7.24 -4.02
N PHE A 30 6.16 7.86 -2.89
CA PHE A 30 4.87 7.69 -2.24
C PHE A 30 3.73 8.24 -3.09
N LEU A 31 3.89 9.43 -3.67
CA LEU A 31 2.89 10.01 -4.59
C LEU A 31 2.68 9.10 -5.81
N ILE A 32 3.74 8.57 -6.40
CA ILE A 32 3.64 7.58 -7.49
C ILE A 32 2.84 6.36 -7.03
N SER A 33 3.11 5.84 -5.83
CA SER A 33 2.43 4.66 -5.32
C SER A 33 0.94 4.89 -4.98
N ILE A 34 0.52 6.13 -4.73
CA ILE A 34 -0.90 6.47 -4.54
C ILE A 34 -1.69 6.22 -5.84
N PHE A 35 -1.06 6.47 -6.99
CA PHE A 35 -1.66 6.25 -8.31
C PHE A 35 -1.31 4.88 -8.89
N ALA A 36 -1.09 3.88 -8.03
CA ALA A 36 -0.69 2.54 -8.44
C ALA A 36 -1.65 1.93 -9.47
N GLU A 37 -2.97 2.11 -9.33
CA GLU A 37 -3.99 1.58 -10.24
C GLU A 37 -3.89 2.13 -11.68
N PHE A 38 -3.31 3.32 -11.85
CA PHE A 38 -3.08 3.92 -13.17
C PHE A 38 -1.73 3.55 -13.77
N ILE A 39 -0.82 3.01 -12.96
CA ILE A 39 0.55 2.66 -13.37
C ILE A 39 0.67 1.16 -13.60
N ALA A 40 0.10 0.37 -12.70
CA ALA A 40 0.21 -1.08 -12.67
C ALA A 40 -1.17 -1.69 -12.36
N ASN A 41 -1.87 -2.18 -13.38
CA ASN A 41 -3.18 -2.80 -13.25
C ASN A 41 -3.42 -3.76 -14.43
N ASP A 42 -4.21 -4.78 -14.22
CA ASP A 42 -4.71 -5.67 -15.26
C ASP A 42 -5.95 -5.13 -16.01
N LYS A 43 -6.52 -4.03 -15.50
CA LYS A 43 -7.64 -3.32 -16.10
C LYS A 43 -7.17 -2.07 -16.84
N PRO A 44 -7.78 -1.76 -18.01
CA PRO A 44 -7.48 -0.54 -18.72
C PRO A 44 -7.89 0.70 -17.93
N ILE A 45 -7.11 1.78 -18.07
CA ILE A 45 -7.39 3.08 -17.46
C ILE A 45 -8.75 3.58 -17.94
N PHE A 46 -9.01 3.46 -19.24
CA PHE A 46 -10.32 3.71 -19.83
C PHE A 46 -10.52 2.85 -21.08
N VAL A 47 -11.79 2.59 -21.37
CA VAL A 47 -12.25 1.89 -22.58
C VAL A 47 -13.28 2.77 -23.27
N VAL A 48 -13.10 2.98 -24.56
CA VAL A 48 -14.11 3.57 -25.42
C VAL A 48 -14.79 2.43 -26.15
N PHE A 49 -16.09 2.24 -25.94
CA PHE A 49 -16.87 1.19 -26.59
C PHE A 49 -18.23 1.74 -26.99
N ASP A 50 -18.63 1.55 -28.24
CA ASP A 50 -19.88 2.05 -28.81
C ASP A 50 -20.14 3.55 -28.52
N SER A 51 -19.10 4.37 -28.66
CA SER A 51 -19.08 5.83 -28.38
C SER A 51 -19.29 6.21 -26.91
N GLN A 52 -19.24 5.27 -25.99
CA GLN A 52 -19.25 5.51 -24.54
C GLN A 52 -17.88 5.30 -23.93
N ILE A 53 -17.55 6.14 -22.96
CA ILE A 53 -16.26 6.05 -22.22
C ILE A 53 -16.54 5.41 -20.87
N HIS A 54 -15.82 4.34 -20.58
CA HIS A 54 -15.87 3.62 -19.31
C HIS A 54 -14.50 3.61 -18.64
N PHE A 55 -14.51 3.54 -17.31
CA PHE A 55 -13.31 3.48 -16.49
C PHE A 55 -13.28 2.17 -15.68
N PRO A 56 -12.80 1.05 -16.27
CA PRO A 56 -12.79 -0.25 -15.60
C PRO A 56 -11.99 -0.30 -14.30
N VAL A 57 -11.06 0.63 -14.09
CA VAL A 57 -10.34 0.80 -12.81
C VAL A 57 -11.31 1.09 -11.65
N PHE A 58 -12.43 1.79 -11.92
CA PHE A 58 -13.42 2.18 -10.91
C PHE A 58 -14.72 1.41 -11.00
N GLU A 59 -15.04 0.85 -12.19
CA GLU A 59 -16.30 0.20 -12.49
C GLU A 59 -16.07 -1.26 -12.87
N LYS A 60 -16.88 -2.15 -12.32
CA LYS A 60 -16.91 -3.55 -12.73
C LYS A 60 -17.85 -3.70 -13.92
N ILE A 61 -17.31 -3.99 -15.07
CA ILE A 61 -18.06 -4.15 -16.31
C ILE A 61 -18.06 -5.63 -16.65
N SER A 62 -19.24 -6.19 -16.91
CA SER A 62 -19.38 -7.59 -17.32
C SER A 62 -18.89 -7.80 -18.75
N GLU A 63 -18.39 -8.99 -19.04
CA GLU A 63 -17.98 -9.37 -20.39
C GLU A 63 -19.14 -9.30 -21.39
N THR A 64 -20.36 -9.59 -20.95
CA THR A 64 -21.59 -9.50 -21.76
C THR A 64 -21.83 -8.09 -22.33
N TYR A 65 -21.38 -7.04 -21.63
CA TYR A 65 -21.47 -5.66 -22.11
C TYR A 65 -20.69 -5.46 -23.43
N TYR A 66 -19.54 -6.11 -23.56
CA TYR A 66 -18.72 -6.09 -24.78
C TYR A 66 -19.16 -7.10 -25.83
N GLY A 67 -20.16 -7.92 -25.52
CA GLY A 67 -20.72 -8.96 -26.42
C GLY A 67 -20.11 -10.33 -26.18
N GLY A 68 -19.50 -10.58 -25.05
CA GLY A 68 -19.03 -11.88 -24.57
C GLY A 68 -20.18 -12.74 -24.02
N GLU A 69 -19.82 -13.94 -23.57
CA GLU A 69 -20.81 -14.95 -23.15
C GLU A 69 -21.01 -14.96 -21.60
N PHE A 70 -20.09 -14.43 -20.82
CA PHE A 70 -20.10 -14.54 -19.37
C PHE A 70 -20.59 -13.26 -18.66
N GLU A 71 -21.42 -13.42 -17.63
CA GLU A 71 -21.86 -12.31 -16.77
C GLU A 71 -20.81 -11.88 -15.74
N THR A 72 -19.67 -12.57 -15.70
CA THR A 72 -18.53 -12.22 -14.85
C THR A 72 -17.87 -10.93 -15.32
N GLU A 73 -17.08 -10.31 -14.47
CA GLU A 73 -16.26 -9.15 -14.82
C GLU A 73 -15.33 -9.49 -16.00
N ALA A 74 -15.26 -8.61 -17.00
CA ALA A 74 -14.48 -8.82 -18.20
C ALA A 74 -12.98 -8.96 -17.87
N ASP A 75 -12.33 -10.02 -18.38
CA ASP A 75 -10.88 -10.16 -18.35
C ASP A 75 -10.26 -9.42 -19.55
N TYR A 76 -9.70 -8.25 -19.29
CA TYR A 76 -9.09 -7.41 -20.33
C TYR A 76 -7.76 -7.96 -20.87
N LYS A 77 -7.23 -9.04 -20.27
CA LYS A 77 -6.05 -9.75 -20.80
C LYS A 77 -6.43 -10.85 -21.77
N ASP A 78 -7.69 -11.33 -21.72
CA ASP A 78 -8.18 -12.31 -22.68
C ASP A 78 -8.16 -11.72 -24.10
N PRO A 79 -7.46 -12.35 -25.06
CA PRO A 79 -7.47 -11.95 -26.46
C PRO A 79 -8.86 -11.81 -27.06
N PHE A 80 -9.81 -12.67 -26.66
CA PHE A 80 -11.19 -12.63 -27.13
C PHE A 80 -11.88 -11.33 -26.71
N VAL A 81 -11.77 -10.94 -25.43
CA VAL A 81 -12.37 -9.69 -24.93
C VAL A 81 -11.70 -8.47 -25.57
N ARG A 82 -10.37 -8.49 -25.74
CA ARG A 82 -9.64 -7.43 -26.46
C ARG A 82 -10.15 -7.29 -27.91
N ASP A 83 -10.37 -8.38 -28.60
CA ASP A 83 -10.89 -8.35 -29.97
C ASP A 83 -12.33 -7.81 -30.05
N LEU A 84 -13.18 -8.14 -29.06
CA LEU A 84 -14.54 -7.58 -28.97
C LEU A 84 -14.51 -6.07 -28.78
N ILE A 85 -13.66 -5.58 -27.88
CA ILE A 85 -13.49 -4.14 -27.61
C ILE A 85 -12.95 -3.45 -28.86
N ASN A 86 -11.92 -3.99 -29.53
CA ASN A 86 -11.28 -3.40 -30.69
C ASN A 86 -12.18 -3.35 -31.94
N LYS A 87 -13.22 -4.19 -32.02
CA LYS A 87 -14.22 -4.13 -33.12
C LYS A 87 -15.07 -2.87 -33.10
N LYS A 88 -15.34 -2.30 -31.91
CA LYS A 88 -16.25 -1.17 -31.72
C LYS A 88 -15.64 0.02 -30.99
N GLY A 89 -14.34 -0.08 -30.62
CA GLY A 89 -13.68 0.94 -29.84
C GLY A 89 -12.20 0.67 -29.64
N PHE A 90 -11.67 1.14 -28.53
CA PHE A 90 -10.29 0.89 -28.10
C PHE A 90 -10.14 0.99 -26.58
N SER A 91 -9.11 0.38 -26.05
CA SER A 91 -8.76 0.45 -24.63
C SER A 91 -7.34 0.98 -24.43
N VAL A 92 -7.10 1.68 -23.34
CA VAL A 92 -5.77 2.16 -22.96
C VAL A 92 -5.36 1.46 -21.67
N MET A 93 -4.38 0.56 -21.79
CA MET A 93 -3.81 -0.17 -20.66
C MET A 93 -2.82 0.71 -19.88
N PRO A 94 -2.61 0.44 -18.58
CA PRO A 94 -1.53 1.02 -17.80
C PRO A 94 -0.14 0.65 -18.34
N LEU A 95 0.90 1.33 -17.82
CA LEU A 95 2.30 1.07 -18.20
C LEU A 95 2.76 -0.36 -17.86
N ILE A 96 2.25 -0.89 -16.75
CA ILE A 96 2.45 -2.27 -16.30
C ILE A 96 1.08 -2.94 -16.34
N GLU A 97 0.88 -3.90 -17.25
CA GLU A 97 -0.41 -4.57 -17.45
C GLU A 97 -0.66 -5.69 -16.43
N TYR A 98 -0.15 -5.55 -15.21
CA TYR A 98 -0.31 -6.50 -14.11
C TYR A 98 -0.67 -5.75 -12.83
N SER A 99 -1.64 -6.28 -12.08
CA SER A 99 -1.94 -5.88 -10.71
C SER A 99 -1.00 -6.59 -9.72
N TYR A 100 -1.13 -6.29 -8.44
CA TYR A 100 -0.33 -6.92 -7.38
C TYR A 100 -0.64 -8.42 -7.18
N ASP A 101 -1.79 -8.90 -7.62
CA ASP A 101 -2.30 -10.27 -7.48
C ASP A 101 -2.44 -11.00 -8.83
N THR A 102 -2.33 -10.29 -9.96
CA THR A 102 -2.45 -10.89 -11.29
C THR A 102 -1.31 -11.86 -11.56
N ILE A 103 -1.65 -13.11 -11.88
CA ILE A 103 -0.70 -14.17 -12.26
C ILE A 103 -0.45 -14.11 -13.75
N ASN A 104 0.81 -14.09 -14.16
CA ASN A 104 1.18 -14.22 -15.55
C ASN A 104 1.28 -15.71 -15.92
N TYR A 105 0.33 -16.20 -16.70
CA TYR A 105 0.30 -17.58 -17.17
C TYR A 105 1.11 -17.81 -18.46
N ASP A 106 1.49 -16.72 -19.16
CA ASP A 106 2.19 -16.78 -20.45
C ASP A 106 3.71 -16.76 -20.30
N LEU A 107 4.23 -17.13 -19.13
CA LEU A 107 5.66 -17.15 -18.85
C LEU A 107 6.36 -18.23 -19.68
N LYS A 108 7.43 -17.83 -20.37
CA LYS A 108 8.31 -18.76 -21.14
C LYS A 108 9.18 -19.66 -20.28
N VAL A 109 9.38 -19.26 -19.01
CA VAL A 109 10.21 -19.94 -18.02
C VAL A 109 9.39 -20.13 -16.75
N PRO A 110 9.50 -21.25 -16.03
CA PRO A 110 8.79 -21.45 -14.77
C PRO A 110 9.06 -20.34 -13.76
N SER A 111 8.06 -20.02 -12.94
CA SER A 111 8.19 -19.06 -11.84
C SER A 111 9.14 -19.58 -10.76
N PRO A 112 9.98 -18.72 -10.15
CA PRO A 112 10.14 -17.28 -10.42
C PRO A 112 10.93 -17.03 -11.73
N SER A 113 10.41 -16.15 -12.60
CA SER A 113 11.06 -15.82 -13.87
C SER A 113 11.97 -14.60 -13.76
N PRO A 114 13.08 -14.57 -14.54
CA PRO A 114 13.97 -13.41 -14.56
C PRO A 114 13.31 -12.18 -15.18
N PRO A 115 13.90 -10.98 -15.00
CA PRO A 115 13.43 -9.75 -15.62
C PRO A 115 13.26 -9.85 -17.13
N THR A 116 12.12 -9.36 -17.63
CA THR A 116 11.75 -9.29 -19.05
C THR A 116 11.18 -7.91 -19.35
N PHE A 117 10.89 -7.61 -20.63
CA PHE A 117 10.20 -6.37 -20.99
C PHE A 117 8.76 -6.31 -20.47
N GLU A 118 8.11 -7.46 -20.31
CA GLU A 118 6.75 -7.57 -19.76
C GLU A 118 6.74 -7.50 -18.24
N ASN A 119 7.75 -8.10 -17.60
CA ASN A 119 7.91 -8.11 -16.15
C ASN A 119 9.29 -7.53 -15.80
N LEU A 120 9.39 -6.22 -15.65
CA LEU A 120 10.66 -5.48 -15.54
C LEU A 120 11.56 -5.93 -14.38
N LEU A 121 11.00 -6.37 -13.27
CA LEU A 121 11.70 -6.96 -12.13
C LEU A 121 11.53 -8.48 -12.03
N GLY A 122 11.01 -9.12 -13.09
CA GLY A 122 10.67 -10.54 -13.07
C GLY A 122 9.39 -10.84 -12.29
N THR A 123 9.17 -12.13 -12.02
CA THR A 123 8.00 -12.61 -11.27
C THR A 123 8.39 -13.26 -9.97
N ASP A 124 7.45 -13.32 -9.03
CA ASP A 124 7.58 -14.10 -7.81
C ASP A 124 7.36 -15.61 -8.06
N ASP A 125 7.37 -16.40 -6.99
CA ASP A 125 7.15 -17.84 -6.99
C ASP A 125 5.77 -18.26 -7.50
N GLN A 126 4.80 -17.35 -7.51
CA GLN A 126 3.43 -17.58 -8.02
C GLN A 126 3.21 -17.00 -9.43
N GLY A 127 4.24 -16.41 -10.04
CA GLY A 127 4.12 -15.80 -11.37
C GLY A 127 3.55 -14.39 -11.39
N ARG A 128 3.49 -13.70 -10.23
CA ARG A 128 2.99 -12.33 -10.14
C ARG A 128 4.12 -11.33 -10.38
N ASP A 129 3.82 -10.20 -11.00
CA ASP A 129 4.80 -9.16 -11.30
C ASP A 129 5.37 -8.52 -10.02
N VAL A 130 6.70 -8.57 -9.86
CA VAL A 130 7.39 -8.06 -8.68
C VAL A 130 7.30 -6.53 -8.61
N LEU A 131 7.38 -5.82 -9.74
CA LEU A 131 7.32 -4.35 -9.75
C LEU A 131 5.93 -3.84 -9.37
N ALA A 132 4.88 -4.44 -9.90
CA ALA A 132 3.50 -4.13 -9.51
C ALA A 132 3.32 -4.32 -7.99
N ARG A 133 3.73 -5.48 -7.47
CA ARG A 133 3.66 -5.78 -6.03
C ARG A 133 4.45 -4.79 -5.17
N LEU A 134 5.60 -4.33 -5.65
CA LEU A 134 6.43 -3.36 -4.93
C LEU A 134 5.74 -1.99 -4.85
N ILE A 135 5.11 -1.53 -5.93
CA ILE A 135 4.38 -0.25 -5.97
C ILE A 135 3.19 -0.28 -5.00
N TYR A 136 2.36 -1.33 -5.06
CA TYR A 136 1.22 -1.50 -4.16
C TYR A 136 1.64 -1.72 -2.71
N GLY A 137 2.66 -2.58 -2.48
CA GLY A 137 3.18 -2.86 -1.15
C GLY A 137 3.79 -1.63 -0.48
N PHE A 138 4.48 -0.78 -1.22
CA PHE A 138 5.03 0.47 -0.71
C PHE A 138 3.91 1.40 -0.22
N ARG A 139 2.83 1.58 -0.99
CA ARG A 139 1.66 2.36 -0.59
C ARG A 139 1.07 1.87 0.73
N ILE A 140 0.79 0.56 0.80
CA ILE A 140 0.20 -0.06 2.00
C ILE A 140 1.12 0.12 3.21
N SER A 141 2.42 -0.10 3.03
CA SER A 141 3.42 0.02 4.11
C SER A 141 3.51 1.45 4.65
N VAL A 142 3.49 2.46 3.77
CA VAL A 142 3.53 3.87 4.19
C VAL A 142 2.25 4.26 4.92
N PHE A 143 1.07 3.89 4.39
CA PHE A 143 -0.20 4.15 5.08
C PHE A 143 -0.26 3.46 6.44
N PHE A 144 0.17 2.21 6.52
CA PHE A 144 0.24 1.47 7.77
C PHE A 144 1.13 2.18 8.80
N GLY A 145 2.36 2.53 8.40
CA GLY A 145 3.31 3.19 9.29
C GLY A 145 2.84 4.56 9.77
N LEU A 146 2.26 5.38 8.88
CA LEU A 146 1.70 6.69 9.22
C LEU A 146 0.51 6.56 10.18
N THR A 147 -0.44 5.68 9.87
CA THR A 147 -1.62 5.46 10.70
C THR A 147 -1.22 4.94 12.08
N LEU A 148 -0.33 3.96 12.14
CA LEU A 148 0.19 3.43 13.40
C LEU A 148 0.88 4.52 14.22
N THR A 149 1.75 5.33 13.60
CA THR A 149 2.47 6.40 14.27
C THR A 149 1.53 7.46 14.84
N ILE A 150 0.54 7.89 14.06
CA ILE A 150 -0.43 8.89 14.50
C ILE A 150 -1.24 8.36 15.69
N LEU A 151 -1.82 7.16 15.55
CA LEU A 151 -2.66 6.59 16.61
C LEU A 151 -1.86 6.27 17.87
N SER A 152 -0.69 5.67 17.74
CA SER A 152 0.17 5.36 18.88
C SER A 152 0.65 6.63 19.59
N SER A 153 0.98 7.68 18.85
CA SER A 153 1.35 8.98 19.44
C SER A 153 0.21 9.61 20.22
N ILE A 154 -1.00 9.57 19.70
CA ILE A 154 -2.20 10.08 20.39
C ILE A 154 -2.39 9.31 21.70
N ILE A 155 -2.41 7.99 21.67
CA ILE A 155 -2.59 7.15 22.86
C ILE A 155 -1.47 7.39 23.86
N GLY A 156 -0.21 7.38 23.41
CA GLY A 156 0.97 7.58 24.25
C GLY A 156 0.97 8.95 24.95
N ILE A 157 0.61 10.03 24.22
CA ILE A 157 0.49 11.38 24.81
C ILE A 157 -0.60 11.42 25.87
N PHE A 158 -1.78 10.81 25.63
CA PHE A 158 -2.84 10.76 26.61
C PHE A 158 -2.45 9.93 27.84
N ALA A 159 -1.91 8.73 27.64
CA ALA A 159 -1.48 7.86 28.72
C ALA A 159 -0.35 8.48 29.55
N GLY A 160 0.68 8.99 28.90
CA GLY A 160 1.78 9.68 29.57
C GLY A 160 1.35 10.99 30.23
N GLY A 161 0.43 11.74 29.61
CA GLY A 161 -0.15 12.95 30.20
C GLY A 161 -0.94 12.67 31.48
N ILE A 162 -1.74 11.61 31.52
CA ILE A 162 -2.47 11.18 32.71
C ILE A 162 -1.52 10.75 33.82
N GLN A 163 -0.51 9.93 33.49
CA GLN A 163 0.48 9.48 34.46
C GLN A 163 1.28 10.66 35.03
N GLY A 164 1.74 11.58 34.19
CA GLY A 164 2.50 12.75 34.60
C GLY A 164 1.67 13.77 35.40
N PHE A 165 0.40 13.95 35.05
CA PHE A 165 -0.49 14.91 35.73
C PHE A 165 -0.90 14.45 37.12
N TYR A 166 -1.32 13.21 37.28
CA TYR A 166 -1.78 12.68 38.57
C TYR A 166 -0.63 12.19 39.44
N GLY A 167 0.47 11.72 38.87
CA GLY A 167 1.64 11.24 39.59
C GLY A 167 1.37 10.12 40.61
N GLY A 168 2.28 9.94 41.55
CA GLY A 168 2.11 9.07 42.72
C GLY A 168 1.73 7.62 42.38
N LYS A 169 0.60 7.14 42.88
CA LYS A 169 0.17 5.73 42.67
C LYS A 169 -0.22 5.46 41.21
N ILE A 170 -0.82 6.44 40.51
CA ILE A 170 -1.23 6.28 39.10
C ILE A 170 -0.02 6.11 38.21
N ASP A 171 1.01 6.92 38.41
CA ASP A 171 2.26 6.82 37.69
C ASP A 171 2.97 5.48 38.00
N LEU A 172 3.06 5.09 39.27
CA LEU A 172 3.68 3.83 39.67
C LEU A 172 2.97 2.60 39.02
N PHE A 173 1.64 2.53 39.09
CA PHE A 173 0.89 1.45 38.47
C PHE A 173 0.99 1.48 36.94
N GLY A 174 0.93 2.66 36.34
CA GLY A 174 1.09 2.83 34.90
C GLY A 174 2.45 2.33 34.40
N GLN A 175 3.54 2.71 35.09
CA GLN A 175 4.87 2.23 34.75
C GLN A 175 5.03 0.72 34.90
N ARG A 176 4.49 0.12 35.98
CA ARG A 176 4.52 -1.34 36.15
C ARG A 176 3.72 -2.08 35.10
N PHE A 177 2.57 -1.53 34.71
CA PHE A 177 1.78 -2.08 33.62
C PHE A 177 2.57 -2.06 32.31
N ILE A 178 3.19 -0.92 31.95
CA ILE A 178 4.00 -0.78 30.74
C ILE A 178 5.19 -1.76 30.76
N GLU A 179 5.89 -1.90 31.88
CA GLU A 179 7.01 -2.82 32.03
C GLU A 179 6.60 -4.28 31.76
N ILE A 180 5.48 -4.72 32.34
CA ILE A 180 4.97 -6.08 32.13
C ILE A 180 4.50 -6.27 30.69
N TRP A 181 3.75 -5.29 30.15
CA TRP A 181 3.18 -5.35 28.82
C TRP A 181 4.25 -5.34 27.73
N SER A 182 5.26 -4.47 27.85
CA SER A 182 6.39 -4.39 26.92
C SER A 182 7.28 -5.65 26.92
N GLY A 183 7.22 -6.44 27.99
CA GLY A 183 7.91 -7.74 28.09
C GLY A 183 7.26 -8.85 27.24
N LEU A 184 6.06 -8.65 26.72
CA LEU A 184 5.39 -9.65 25.88
C LEU A 184 6.02 -9.71 24.47
N PRO A 185 6.38 -10.89 23.97
CA PRO A 185 6.99 -11.05 22.67
C PRO A 185 5.93 -10.90 21.55
N VAL A 186 5.83 -9.71 20.97
CA VAL A 186 4.81 -9.34 19.96
C VAL A 186 4.77 -10.31 18.78
N LEU A 187 5.93 -10.80 18.32
CA LEU A 187 6.00 -11.75 17.20
C LEU A 187 5.26 -13.07 17.50
N TYR A 188 5.41 -13.60 18.71
CA TYR A 188 4.70 -14.83 19.08
C TYR A 188 3.19 -14.62 19.16
N LEU A 189 2.76 -13.45 19.66
CA LEU A 189 1.33 -13.11 19.69
C LEU A 189 0.77 -12.98 18.28
N LEU A 190 1.50 -12.36 17.37
CA LEU A 190 1.09 -12.26 15.96
C LEU A 190 0.95 -13.64 15.31
N ILE A 191 1.90 -14.55 15.53
CA ILE A 191 1.85 -15.93 15.01
C ILE A 191 0.63 -16.68 15.57
N ILE A 192 0.40 -16.59 16.88
CA ILE A 192 -0.74 -17.24 17.54
C ILE A 192 -2.06 -16.69 16.97
N ILE A 193 -2.22 -15.39 16.90
CA ILE A 193 -3.45 -14.76 16.42
C ILE A 193 -3.70 -15.07 14.94
N SER A 194 -2.65 -15.08 14.11
CA SER A 194 -2.76 -15.41 12.69
C SER A 194 -3.14 -16.85 12.42
N SER A 195 -3.01 -17.75 13.40
CA SER A 195 -3.47 -19.15 13.28
C SER A 195 -4.99 -19.30 13.45
N PHE A 196 -5.65 -18.31 14.08
CA PHE A 196 -7.10 -18.31 14.31
C PHE A 196 -7.86 -17.33 13.43
N ILE A 197 -7.22 -16.23 13.04
CA ILE A 197 -7.83 -15.14 12.30
C ILE A 197 -6.97 -14.84 11.08
N GLU A 198 -7.59 -14.76 9.92
CA GLU A 198 -6.88 -14.37 8.68
C GLU A 198 -6.24 -12.97 8.83
N PRO A 199 -4.94 -12.85 8.55
CA PRO A 199 -4.24 -11.59 8.66
C PRO A 199 -4.85 -10.52 7.74
N SER A 200 -5.28 -9.41 8.32
CA SER A 200 -5.76 -8.24 7.56
C SER A 200 -5.04 -6.98 8.02
N PHE A 201 -5.08 -5.94 7.19
CA PHE A 201 -4.51 -4.63 7.52
C PHE A 201 -4.98 -4.11 8.89
N TRP A 202 -6.29 -4.19 9.16
CA TRP A 202 -6.90 -3.68 10.39
C TRP A 202 -6.53 -4.50 11.62
N ILE A 203 -6.50 -5.82 11.50
CA ILE A 203 -6.12 -6.71 12.60
C ILE A 203 -4.65 -6.49 12.98
N LEU A 204 -3.77 -6.42 11.97
CA LEU A 204 -2.36 -6.17 12.19
C LEU A 204 -2.14 -4.78 12.82
N LEU A 205 -2.83 -3.75 12.32
CA LEU A 205 -2.77 -2.39 12.86
C LEU A 205 -3.21 -2.36 14.33
N PHE A 206 -4.31 -3.03 14.66
CA PHE A 206 -4.82 -3.08 16.04
C PHE A 206 -3.83 -3.76 16.97
N ILE A 207 -3.31 -4.92 16.60
CA ILE A 207 -2.34 -5.64 17.42
C ILE A 207 -1.07 -4.81 17.60
N MET A 208 -0.52 -4.25 16.53
CA MET A 208 0.67 -3.42 16.62
C MET A 208 0.42 -2.15 17.47
N LEU A 209 -0.79 -1.57 17.40
CA LEU A 209 -1.15 -0.42 18.20
C LEU A 209 -1.18 -0.72 19.69
N LEU A 210 -1.59 -1.93 20.11
CA LEU A 210 -1.57 -2.34 21.52
C LEU A 210 -0.17 -2.29 22.14
N PHE A 211 0.89 -2.37 21.34
CA PHE A 211 2.27 -2.40 21.81
C PHE A 211 3.07 -1.13 21.47
N SER A 212 2.73 -0.41 20.41
CA SER A 212 3.55 0.69 19.90
C SER A 212 3.26 2.06 20.53
N TRP A 213 2.24 2.18 21.37
CA TRP A 213 1.87 3.44 22.03
C TRP A 213 2.74 3.75 23.28
N MET A 214 3.51 2.79 23.76
CA MET A 214 4.37 2.88 24.95
C MET A 214 5.69 3.56 24.68
#